data_b6818b11ee20aacb0b1525c405212bb6
#
_entry.id   b6818b11ee20aacb0b1525c405212bb6
#
_cell.length_a   1.000
_cell.length_b   1.000
_cell.length_c   1.000
_cell.angle_alpha   90.00
_cell.angle_beta   90.00
_cell.angle_gamma   90.00
#
_symmetry.space_group_name_H-M   'P 1'
#
loop_
_entity.id
_entity.type
_entity.pdbx_description
1 polymer ?
#
loop_
_entity_poly.entity_id
_entity_poly.type
_entity_poly.pdbx_seq_one_letter_code
_entity_poly.pdbx_strand_id
1 'polypeptide(L)'
;MPKRTDIKKVMVIGSGPIVIGQAAEFDYAGTQACLALKEEGYEVVLVNSNPATIQTDVQIADKVYMEPLTLEYVAKIVRYERPDAIVPGLGGQTGLNLAVQLAKKGVLQECQVEILGTSFQSIEQAEDRELFKELCQSLGEPVLPSLIANNIDEAVEAAKRIGYPVVLRPAFTLGGTGGGFVDNEEQLREMMRHALFLSPVHQVLVEKSIKGYKEIEYEVMRDRNDTAICICCM
;
A
#
# COMPACT_ATOMS: atom_id res chain seq x y z
N MET A 1 22.05 0.95 -12.42
CA MET A 1 21.60 0.03 -13.51
C MET A 1 21.50 0.81 -14.81
N PRO A 2 21.74 0.21 -15.98
CA PRO A 2 21.57 0.93 -17.22
C PRO A 2 20.07 1.25 -17.43
N LYS A 3 19.81 2.42 -18.05
CA LYS A 3 18.47 2.86 -18.43
C LYS A 3 17.78 1.80 -19.30
N ARG A 4 16.49 1.56 -19.08
CA ARG A 4 15.66 0.74 -19.95
C ARG A 4 15.33 1.48 -21.22
N THR A 5 15.75 0.93 -22.35
CA THR A 5 15.55 1.52 -23.69
C THR A 5 14.27 1.07 -24.37
N ASP A 6 13.62 0.05 -23.82
CA ASP A 6 12.36 -0.51 -24.27
C ASP A 6 11.14 0.25 -23.74
N ILE A 7 11.31 1.08 -22.72
CA ILE A 7 10.29 1.99 -22.13
C ILE A 7 10.57 3.42 -22.61
N LYS A 8 9.52 4.13 -23.00
CA LYS A 8 9.57 5.54 -23.42
C LYS A 8 8.65 6.42 -22.60
N LYS A 9 7.46 5.92 -22.27
CA LYS A 9 6.43 6.66 -21.55
C LYS A 9 6.08 5.95 -20.24
N VAL A 10 6.15 6.69 -19.13
CA VAL A 10 5.84 6.17 -17.79
C VAL A 10 4.72 6.98 -17.18
N MET A 11 3.72 6.30 -16.62
CA MET A 11 2.66 6.94 -15.84
C MET A 11 2.95 6.79 -14.35
N VAL A 12 2.93 7.90 -13.63
CA VAL A 12 3.01 7.95 -12.17
C VAL A 12 1.60 8.16 -11.62
N ILE A 13 1.19 7.31 -10.67
CA ILE A 13 -0.08 7.47 -9.96
C ILE A 13 0.22 8.16 -8.63
N GLY A 14 -0.37 9.35 -8.43
CA GLY A 14 -0.23 10.10 -7.20
C GLY A 14 -1.13 9.59 -6.07
N SER A 15 -0.95 10.18 -4.88
CA SER A 15 -1.65 9.75 -3.66
C SER A 15 -3.06 10.32 -3.49
N GLY A 16 -3.43 11.31 -4.32
CA GLY A 16 -4.67 12.05 -4.13
C GLY A 16 -4.57 13.13 -3.04
N PRO A 17 -5.69 13.53 -2.43
CA PRO A 17 -5.70 14.48 -1.34
C PRO A 17 -4.87 13.98 -0.15
N ILE A 18 -4.16 14.88 0.52
CA ILE A 18 -3.40 14.56 1.72
C ILE A 18 -4.38 14.19 2.85
N VAL A 19 -4.22 13.00 3.38
CA VAL A 19 -4.95 12.50 4.54
C VAL A 19 -3.99 12.49 5.73
N ILE A 20 -4.43 12.99 6.89
CA ILE A 20 -3.62 12.99 8.11
C ILE A 20 -3.24 11.54 8.47
N GLY A 21 -1.94 11.30 8.67
CA GLY A 21 -1.39 9.96 8.91
C GLY A 21 -1.02 9.20 7.63
N GLN A 22 -1.28 9.78 6.46
CA GLN A 22 -0.79 9.33 5.17
C GLN A 22 -0.27 10.53 4.38
N ALA A 23 0.77 10.36 3.62
CA ALA A 23 0.88 11.06 2.36
C ALA A 23 1.56 12.42 2.25
N ALA A 24 2.04 13.09 3.26
CA ALA A 24 2.93 14.23 3.02
C ALA A 24 4.24 13.78 2.32
N GLU A 25 4.71 12.61 2.69
CA GLU A 25 5.87 11.95 2.08
C GLU A 25 5.63 11.52 0.62
N PHE A 26 4.42 11.06 0.28
CA PHE A 26 4.10 10.64 -1.09
C PHE A 26 4.05 11.80 -2.07
N ASP A 27 3.71 13.01 -1.63
CA ASP A 27 3.80 14.22 -2.44
C ASP A 27 5.24 14.47 -2.88
N TYR A 28 6.16 14.40 -1.94
CA TYR A 28 7.59 14.56 -2.23
C TYR A 28 8.13 13.39 -3.07
N ALA A 29 7.87 12.16 -2.66
CA ALA A 29 8.35 10.96 -3.34
C ALA A 29 7.85 10.88 -4.79
N GLY A 30 6.57 11.16 -5.02
CA GLY A 30 5.99 11.20 -6.37
C GLY A 30 6.57 12.30 -7.24
N THR A 31 6.81 13.48 -6.66
CA THR A 31 7.49 14.59 -7.36
C THR A 31 8.90 14.20 -7.78
N GLN A 32 9.70 13.64 -6.85
CA GLN A 32 11.06 13.20 -7.13
C GLN A 32 11.11 12.10 -8.18
N ALA A 33 10.15 11.18 -8.17
CA ALA A 33 10.05 10.16 -9.21
C ALA A 33 9.78 10.76 -10.59
N CYS A 34 8.86 11.71 -10.71
CA CYS A 34 8.60 12.38 -11.98
C CYS A 34 9.86 13.09 -12.50
N LEU A 35 10.57 13.81 -11.62
CA LEU A 35 11.81 14.50 -11.99
C LEU A 35 12.91 13.53 -12.41
N ALA A 36 13.12 12.45 -11.64
CA ALA A 36 14.12 11.43 -11.96
C ALA A 36 13.82 10.72 -13.29
N LEU A 37 12.55 10.40 -13.55
CA LEU A 37 12.14 9.79 -14.82
C LEU A 37 12.37 10.75 -16.01
N LYS A 38 12.09 12.04 -15.84
CA LYS A 38 12.38 13.05 -16.88
C LYS A 38 13.88 13.24 -17.10
N GLU A 39 14.68 13.26 -16.03
CA GLU A 39 16.14 13.32 -16.13
C GLU A 39 16.71 12.13 -16.90
N GLU A 40 16.14 10.95 -16.70
CA GLU A 40 16.45 9.76 -17.49
C GLU A 40 15.89 9.81 -18.93
N GLY A 41 15.11 10.84 -19.28
CA GLY A 41 14.57 11.09 -20.62
C GLY A 41 13.38 10.23 -20.99
N TYR A 42 12.54 9.85 -20.00
CA TYR A 42 11.21 9.27 -20.24
C TYR A 42 10.16 10.37 -20.40
N GLU A 43 9.14 10.14 -21.21
CA GLU A 43 7.90 10.93 -21.19
C GLU A 43 7.11 10.55 -19.93
N VAL A 44 6.79 11.54 -19.09
CA VAL A 44 6.12 11.32 -17.79
C VAL A 44 4.69 11.81 -17.83
N VAL A 45 3.76 10.92 -17.54
CA VAL A 45 2.34 11.22 -17.34
C VAL A 45 2.02 11.07 -15.87
N LEU A 46 1.51 12.12 -15.25
CA LEU A 46 1.07 12.09 -13.85
C LEU A 46 -0.47 12.08 -13.76
N VAL A 47 -1.00 11.25 -12.91
CA VAL A 47 -2.43 11.28 -12.53
C VAL A 47 -2.54 11.54 -11.04
N ASN A 48 -3.16 12.65 -10.66
CA ASN A 48 -3.39 13.02 -9.27
C ASN A 48 -4.64 13.90 -9.15
N SER A 49 -5.49 13.64 -8.18
CA SER A 49 -6.72 14.41 -7.95
C SER A 49 -6.54 15.65 -7.08
N ASN A 50 -5.35 15.87 -6.52
CA ASN A 50 -5.07 17.00 -5.63
C ASN A 50 -4.50 18.20 -6.42
N PRO A 51 -5.23 19.31 -6.55
CA PRO A 51 -4.72 20.50 -7.24
C PRO A 51 -3.78 21.35 -6.36
N ALA A 52 -3.69 21.05 -5.07
CA ALA A 52 -2.93 21.85 -4.10
C ALA A 52 -1.54 21.26 -3.78
N THR A 53 -1.07 20.33 -4.56
CA THR A 53 0.25 19.71 -4.42
C THR A 53 1.24 20.24 -5.43
N ILE A 54 2.52 20.30 -5.07
CA ILE A 54 3.60 20.62 -6.01
C ILE A 54 3.72 19.56 -7.11
N GLN A 55 3.29 18.33 -6.86
CA GLN A 55 3.35 17.22 -7.80
C GLN A 55 2.54 17.50 -9.08
N THR A 56 1.44 18.25 -8.98
CA THR A 56 0.59 18.62 -10.12
C THR A 56 1.05 19.92 -10.82
N ASP A 57 2.17 20.49 -10.43
CA ASP A 57 2.78 21.60 -11.19
C ASP A 57 3.15 21.12 -12.61
N VAL A 58 2.82 21.95 -13.59
CA VAL A 58 3.03 21.65 -15.02
C VAL A 58 4.50 21.45 -15.43
N GLN A 59 5.44 21.81 -14.57
CA GLN A 59 6.87 21.60 -14.79
C GLN A 59 7.34 20.20 -14.34
N ILE A 60 6.58 19.53 -13.48
CA ILE A 60 6.99 18.26 -12.87
C ILE A 60 6.84 17.08 -13.84
N ALA A 61 5.75 17.01 -14.58
CA ALA A 61 5.49 15.96 -15.56
C ALA A 61 5.23 16.56 -16.95
N ASP A 62 5.37 15.78 -18.02
CA ASP A 62 5.07 16.24 -19.38
C ASP A 62 3.56 16.38 -19.60
N LYS A 63 2.78 15.55 -18.91
CA LYS A 63 1.32 15.66 -18.85
C LYS A 63 0.82 15.42 -17.43
N VAL A 64 -0.13 16.24 -16.99
CA VAL A 64 -0.75 16.15 -15.67
C VAL A 64 -2.27 15.99 -15.85
N TYR A 65 -2.80 14.90 -15.31
CA TYR A 65 -4.23 14.64 -15.24
C TYR A 65 -4.72 14.89 -13.81
N MET A 66 -5.44 15.99 -13.61
CA MET A 66 -6.12 16.30 -12.35
C MET A 66 -7.52 15.68 -12.36
N GLU A 67 -7.54 14.35 -12.28
CA GLU A 67 -8.76 13.55 -12.38
C GLU A 67 -8.95 12.68 -11.13
N PRO A 68 -10.17 12.23 -10.84
CA PRO A 68 -10.42 11.34 -9.72
C PRO A 68 -9.58 10.06 -9.81
N LEU A 69 -8.92 9.72 -8.69
CA LEU A 69 -8.14 8.49 -8.58
C LEU A 69 -9.05 7.28 -8.35
N THR A 70 -9.89 7.00 -9.33
CA THR A 70 -10.77 5.83 -9.36
C THR A 70 -10.39 4.93 -10.54
N LEU A 71 -10.73 3.64 -10.41
CA LEU A 71 -10.46 2.67 -11.48
C LEU A 71 -10.98 3.13 -12.84
N GLU A 72 -12.18 3.71 -12.88
CA GLU A 72 -12.80 4.14 -14.13
C GLU A 72 -11.99 5.23 -14.84
N TYR A 73 -11.63 6.29 -14.10
CA TYR A 73 -10.87 7.41 -14.67
C TYR A 73 -9.47 7.00 -15.05
N VAL A 74 -8.77 6.34 -14.16
CA VAL A 74 -7.38 5.92 -14.42
C VAL A 74 -7.32 4.91 -15.57
N ALA A 75 -8.27 3.98 -15.68
CA ALA A 75 -8.35 3.07 -16.83
C ALA A 75 -8.58 3.79 -18.16
N LYS A 76 -9.41 4.86 -18.17
CA LYS A 76 -9.59 5.69 -19.37
C LYS A 76 -8.29 6.39 -19.77
N ILE A 77 -7.56 6.94 -18.79
CA ILE A 77 -6.29 7.62 -19.04
C ILE A 77 -5.23 6.64 -19.54
N VAL A 78 -5.13 5.45 -18.94
CA VAL A 78 -4.21 4.37 -19.39
C VAL A 78 -4.51 3.99 -20.85
N ARG A 79 -5.78 3.81 -21.23
CA ARG A 79 -6.17 3.48 -22.60
C ARG A 79 -5.88 4.61 -23.59
N TYR A 80 -6.01 5.85 -23.14
CA TYR A 80 -5.76 7.03 -23.97
C TYR A 80 -4.27 7.30 -24.15
N GLU A 81 -3.50 7.33 -23.07
CA GLU A 81 -2.08 7.64 -23.08
C GLU A 81 -1.19 6.49 -23.54
N ARG A 82 -1.65 5.25 -23.35
CA ARG A 82 -0.89 4.04 -23.68
C ARG A 82 0.55 4.10 -23.13
N PRO A 83 0.76 4.32 -21.83
CA PRO A 83 2.10 4.29 -21.28
C PRO A 83 2.70 2.89 -21.41
N ASP A 84 4.02 2.79 -21.55
CA ASP A 84 4.72 1.52 -21.54
C ASP A 84 4.74 0.91 -20.14
N ALA A 85 4.73 1.79 -19.12
CA ALA A 85 4.78 1.35 -17.73
C ALA A 85 4.03 2.30 -16.78
N ILE A 86 3.65 1.77 -15.59
CA ILE A 86 3.12 2.55 -14.47
C ILE A 86 3.98 2.40 -13.22
N VAL A 87 4.06 3.46 -12.43
CA VAL A 87 4.71 3.48 -11.10
C VAL A 87 3.65 3.79 -10.03
N PRO A 88 3.08 2.77 -9.37
CA PRO A 88 2.02 2.97 -8.39
C PRO A 88 2.52 3.22 -6.96
N GLY A 89 3.70 2.69 -6.60
CA GLY A 89 4.19 2.65 -5.21
C GLY A 89 4.40 4.02 -4.57
N LEU A 90 4.55 5.07 -5.39
CA LEU A 90 4.74 6.44 -4.93
C LEU A 90 3.42 7.20 -4.71
N GLY A 91 2.30 6.57 -4.96
CA GLY A 91 0.95 7.09 -4.67
C GLY A 91 0.34 6.54 -3.38
N GLY A 92 1.16 5.93 -2.52
CA GLY A 92 0.70 5.28 -1.29
C GLY A 92 -0.34 4.19 -1.56
N GLN A 93 -1.17 3.92 -0.57
CA GLN A 93 -2.22 2.90 -0.66
C GLN A 93 -3.19 3.13 -1.83
N THR A 94 -3.47 4.39 -2.16
CA THR A 94 -4.32 4.73 -3.31
C THR A 94 -3.72 4.23 -4.61
N GLY A 95 -2.45 4.50 -4.85
CA GLY A 95 -1.72 4.07 -6.05
C GLY A 95 -1.63 2.54 -6.14
N LEU A 96 -1.27 1.87 -5.04
CA LEU A 96 -1.17 0.41 -4.97
C LEU A 96 -2.52 -0.27 -5.23
N ASN A 97 -3.58 0.19 -4.59
CA ASN A 97 -4.94 -0.35 -4.79
C ASN A 97 -5.42 -0.17 -6.24
N LEU A 98 -5.12 0.97 -6.86
CA LEU A 98 -5.46 1.20 -8.26
C LEU A 98 -4.69 0.28 -9.21
N ALA A 99 -3.39 0.06 -8.96
CA ALA A 99 -2.61 -0.87 -9.76
C ALA A 99 -3.16 -2.31 -9.69
N VAL A 100 -3.53 -2.77 -8.49
CA VAL A 100 -4.17 -4.08 -8.29
C VAL A 100 -5.51 -4.16 -9.03
N GLN A 101 -6.34 -3.13 -8.94
CA GLN A 101 -7.63 -3.08 -9.64
C GLN A 101 -7.48 -3.06 -11.16
N LEU A 102 -6.54 -2.27 -11.70
CA LEU A 102 -6.24 -2.21 -13.13
C LEU A 102 -5.75 -3.56 -13.67
N ALA A 103 -4.87 -4.24 -12.91
CA ALA A 103 -4.38 -5.56 -13.26
C ALA A 103 -5.51 -6.61 -13.25
N LYS A 104 -6.30 -6.68 -12.17
CA LYS A 104 -7.45 -7.61 -12.04
C LYS A 104 -8.53 -7.40 -13.11
N LYS A 105 -8.71 -6.17 -13.57
CA LYS A 105 -9.64 -5.84 -14.66
C LYS A 105 -9.06 -6.05 -16.05
N GLY A 106 -7.80 -6.51 -16.16
CA GLY A 106 -7.14 -6.77 -17.44
C GLY A 106 -6.73 -5.52 -18.23
N VAL A 107 -6.87 -4.31 -17.66
CA VAL A 107 -6.55 -3.05 -18.35
C VAL A 107 -5.06 -2.97 -18.68
N LEU A 108 -4.20 -3.39 -17.75
CA LEU A 108 -2.76 -3.37 -17.97
C LEU A 108 -2.35 -4.34 -19.07
N GLN A 109 -2.97 -5.52 -19.14
CA GLN A 109 -2.73 -6.50 -20.21
C GLN A 109 -3.25 -6.01 -21.56
N GLU A 110 -4.47 -5.47 -21.59
CA GLU A 110 -5.09 -4.86 -22.79
C GLU A 110 -4.18 -3.78 -23.40
N CYS A 111 -3.56 -2.96 -22.56
CA CYS A 111 -2.74 -1.85 -22.97
C CYS A 111 -1.25 -2.19 -23.07
N GLN A 112 -0.83 -3.39 -22.69
CA GLN A 112 0.57 -3.85 -22.62
C GLN A 112 1.43 -2.98 -21.68
N VAL A 113 0.87 -2.62 -20.53
CA VAL A 113 1.50 -1.75 -19.52
C VAL A 113 2.18 -2.59 -18.46
N GLU A 114 3.46 -2.35 -18.22
CA GLU A 114 4.23 -2.98 -17.14
C GLU A 114 4.07 -2.21 -15.83
N ILE A 115 4.06 -2.91 -14.70
CA ILE A 115 4.20 -2.27 -13.38
C ILE A 115 5.70 -2.20 -13.06
N LEU A 116 6.20 -0.99 -12.84
CA LEU A 116 7.58 -0.76 -12.39
C LEU A 116 7.66 -0.71 -10.86
N GLY A 117 8.79 -1.14 -10.34
CA GLY A 117 9.03 -1.31 -8.91
C GLY A 117 8.57 -2.68 -8.44
N THR A 118 7.61 -2.72 -7.53
CA THR A 118 7.10 -3.98 -6.96
C THR A 118 6.10 -4.65 -7.91
N SER A 119 6.23 -5.96 -8.11
CA SER A 119 5.32 -6.72 -8.97
C SER A 119 3.90 -6.77 -8.41
N PHE A 120 2.91 -6.99 -9.28
CA PHE A 120 1.50 -7.17 -8.86
C PHE A 120 1.37 -8.24 -7.78
N GLN A 121 2.00 -9.38 -7.95
CA GLN A 121 1.94 -10.49 -6.99
C GLN A 121 2.55 -10.11 -5.64
N SER A 122 3.68 -9.40 -5.65
CA SER A 122 4.32 -8.94 -4.42
C SER A 122 3.50 -7.87 -3.69
N ILE A 123 2.84 -6.97 -4.43
CA ILE A 123 1.90 -6.01 -3.84
C ILE A 123 0.75 -6.75 -3.16
N GLU A 124 0.13 -7.71 -3.85
CA GLU A 124 -0.99 -8.47 -3.29
C GLU A 124 -0.58 -9.27 -2.05
N GLN A 125 0.58 -9.93 -2.09
CA GLN A 125 1.12 -10.66 -0.93
C GLN A 125 1.47 -9.75 0.26
N ALA A 126 1.98 -8.54 0.00
CA ALA A 126 2.35 -7.61 1.07
C ALA A 126 1.13 -6.92 1.70
N GLU A 127 0.11 -6.62 0.90
CA GLU A 127 -1.09 -5.89 1.35
C GLU A 127 -2.10 -6.80 2.05
N ASP A 128 -2.20 -8.06 1.63
CA ASP A 128 -3.07 -9.04 2.28
C ASP A 128 -2.37 -9.65 3.49
N ARG A 129 -2.95 -9.45 4.68
CA ARG A 129 -2.36 -9.89 5.95
C ARG A 129 -2.21 -11.41 6.06
N GLU A 130 -3.14 -12.15 5.49
CA GLU A 130 -3.11 -13.61 5.53
C GLU A 130 -2.06 -14.15 4.57
N LEU A 131 -2.02 -13.64 3.33
CA LEU A 131 -0.99 -13.98 2.35
C LEU A 131 0.40 -13.60 2.84
N PHE A 132 0.57 -12.45 3.50
CA PHE A 132 1.84 -12.04 4.08
C PHE A 132 2.28 -12.96 5.22
N LYS A 133 1.34 -13.34 6.10
CA LYS A 133 1.60 -14.29 7.17
C LYS A 133 2.02 -15.66 6.63
N GLU A 134 1.31 -16.17 5.63
CA GLU A 134 1.65 -17.42 4.95
C GLU A 134 3.05 -17.36 4.30
N LEU A 135 3.35 -16.23 3.65
CA LEU A 135 4.68 -15.99 3.08
C LEU A 135 5.78 -16.05 4.16
N CYS A 136 5.63 -15.32 5.25
CA CYS A 136 6.59 -15.35 6.36
C CYS A 136 6.77 -16.76 6.92
N GLN A 137 5.67 -17.49 7.14
CA GLN A 137 5.71 -18.88 7.62
C GLN A 137 6.42 -19.81 6.63
N SER A 138 6.19 -19.64 5.33
CA SER A 138 6.86 -20.43 4.29
C SER A 138 8.37 -20.22 4.24
N LEU A 139 8.82 -19.02 4.64
CA LEU A 139 10.23 -18.65 4.75
C LEU A 139 10.86 -19.06 6.10
N GLY A 140 10.05 -19.58 7.03
CA GLY A 140 10.50 -19.92 8.39
C GLY A 140 10.66 -18.71 9.30
N GLU A 141 10.14 -17.55 8.92
CA GLU A 141 10.20 -16.34 9.71
C GLU A 141 9.10 -16.32 10.79
N PRO A 142 9.41 -15.82 11.99
CA PRO A 142 8.45 -15.75 13.07
C PRO A 142 7.34 -14.73 12.76
N VAL A 143 6.10 -15.13 13.00
CA VAL A 143 4.94 -14.25 12.91
C VAL A 143 4.24 -14.15 14.26
N LEU A 144 3.63 -13.00 14.53
CA LEU A 144 2.88 -12.82 15.76
C LEU A 144 1.66 -13.74 15.78
N PRO A 145 1.38 -14.41 16.91
CA PRO A 145 0.13 -15.13 17.09
C PRO A 145 -1.05 -14.19 16.87
N SER A 146 -1.87 -14.51 15.91
CA SER A 146 -3.03 -13.70 15.54
C SER A 146 -4.17 -14.57 15.06
N LEU A 147 -5.40 -14.15 15.34
CA LEU A 147 -6.64 -14.81 14.92
C LEU A 147 -7.63 -13.75 14.45
N ILE A 148 -8.41 -14.10 13.43
CA ILE A 148 -9.50 -13.27 12.93
C ILE A 148 -10.74 -13.52 13.77
N ALA A 149 -11.47 -12.45 14.10
CA ALA A 149 -12.73 -12.50 14.80
C ALA A 149 -13.79 -11.67 14.08
N ASN A 150 -14.97 -12.23 13.86
CA ASN A 150 -16.10 -11.57 13.21
C ASN A 150 -17.19 -11.17 14.21
N ASN A 151 -17.01 -11.55 15.48
CA ASN A 151 -17.88 -11.18 16.59
C ASN A 151 -17.07 -11.13 17.90
N ILE A 152 -17.73 -10.64 18.96
CA ILE A 152 -17.10 -10.44 20.27
C ILE A 152 -16.66 -11.76 20.92
N ASP A 153 -17.46 -12.80 20.79
CA ASP A 153 -17.16 -14.07 21.47
C ASP A 153 -15.98 -14.78 20.81
N GLU A 154 -15.88 -14.75 19.48
CA GLU A 154 -14.69 -15.20 18.75
C GLU A 154 -13.43 -14.43 19.17
N ALA A 155 -13.53 -13.11 19.36
CA ALA A 155 -12.41 -12.30 19.82
C ALA A 155 -11.97 -12.67 21.24
N VAL A 156 -12.90 -12.94 22.14
CA VAL A 156 -12.61 -13.41 23.51
C VAL A 156 -11.88 -14.74 23.47
N GLU A 157 -12.37 -15.69 22.67
CA GLU A 157 -11.71 -16.98 22.51
C GLU A 157 -10.30 -16.85 21.90
N ALA A 158 -10.15 -15.98 20.89
CA ALA A 158 -8.86 -15.68 20.30
C ALA A 158 -7.89 -15.10 21.33
N ALA A 159 -8.33 -14.12 22.11
CA ALA A 159 -7.50 -13.49 23.13
C ALA A 159 -7.10 -14.46 24.26
N LYS A 160 -8.00 -15.40 24.64
CA LYS A 160 -7.67 -16.45 25.61
C LYS A 160 -6.59 -17.41 25.09
N ARG A 161 -6.62 -17.74 23.80
CA ARG A 161 -5.60 -18.60 23.17
C ARG A 161 -4.26 -17.89 23.01
N ILE A 162 -4.28 -16.62 22.63
CA ILE A 162 -3.07 -15.81 22.39
C ILE A 162 -2.43 -15.37 23.72
N GLY A 163 -3.27 -15.08 24.73
CA GLY A 163 -2.87 -14.51 26.03
C GLY A 163 -2.74 -13.00 25.99
N TYR A 164 -3.38 -12.33 26.96
CA TYR A 164 -3.29 -10.88 27.12
C TYR A 164 -1.85 -10.41 27.45
N PRO A 165 -1.47 -9.15 27.13
CA PRO A 165 -2.25 -8.19 26.37
C PRO A 165 -2.32 -8.53 24.87
N VAL A 166 -3.42 -8.13 24.23
CA VAL A 166 -3.59 -8.25 22.77
C VAL A 166 -3.88 -6.90 22.14
N VAL A 167 -3.71 -6.83 20.82
CA VAL A 167 -4.05 -5.67 19.98
C VAL A 167 -5.23 -6.02 19.11
N LEU A 168 -6.21 -5.14 19.03
CA LEU A 168 -7.32 -5.24 18.10
C LEU A 168 -7.03 -4.37 16.88
N ARG A 169 -7.14 -4.93 15.70
CA ARG A 169 -6.89 -4.25 14.42
C ARG A 169 -8.08 -4.48 13.48
N PRO A 170 -9.02 -3.52 13.37
CA PRO A 170 -10.13 -3.64 12.43
C PRO A 170 -9.61 -3.80 11.00
N ALA A 171 -10.24 -4.67 10.22
CA ALA A 171 -9.87 -4.87 8.84
C ALA A 171 -10.23 -3.63 7.99
N PHE A 172 -9.37 -3.29 7.02
CA PHE A 172 -9.56 -2.18 6.09
C PHE A 172 -9.70 -0.80 6.74
N THR A 173 -9.16 -0.61 7.96
CA THR A 173 -9.03 0.71 8.59
C THR A 173 -7.60 1.22 8.48
N LEU A 174 -7.45 2.55 8.46
CA LEU A 174 -6.17 3.23 8.32
C LEU A 174 -5.76 3.94 9.61
N GLY A 175 -4.45 4.07 9.83
CA GLY A 175 -3.91 4.87 10.92
C GLY A 175 -4.31 4.38 12.32
N GLY A 176 -4.55 3.09 12.51
CA GLY A 176 -4.94 2.52 13.80
C GLY A 176 -6.37 2.86 14.25
N THR A 177 -7.19 3.41 13.35
CA THR A 177 -8.57 3.82 13.65
C THR A 177 -9.40 2.64 14.14
N GLY A 178 -10.00 2.78 15.32
CA GLY A 178 -10.87 1.77 15.95
C GLY A 178 -10.13 0.58 16.55
N GLY A 179 -8.81 0.51 16.42
CA GLY A 179 -7.96 -0.48 17.06
C GLY A 179 -7.37 0.02 18.37
N GLY A 180 -6.70 -0.88 19.09
CA GLY A 180 -6.00 -0.51 20.31
C GLY A 180 -5.53 -1.72 21.11
N PHE A 181 -4.81 -1.42 22.21
CA PHE A 181 -4.32 -2.40 23.15
C PHE A 181 -5.41 -2.73 24.17
N VAL A 182 -5.54 -4.00 24.49
CA VAL A 182 -6.44 -4.48 25.55
C VAL A 182 -5.71 -5.45 26.48
N ASP A 183 -5.88 -5.23 27.76
CA ASP A 183 -5.18 -5.97 28.81
C ASP A 183 -6.05 -7.08 29.44
N ASN A 184 -7.37 -7.02 29.20
CA ASN A 184 -8.32 -7.95 29.78
C ASN A 184 -9.60 -8.10 28.92
N GLU A 185 -10.46 -9.07 29.29
CA GLU A 185 -11.68 -9.38 28.56
C GLU A 185 -12.71 -8.23 28.56
N GLU A 186 -12.81 -7.46 29.64
CA GLU A 186 -13.78 -6.36 29.76
C GLU A 186 -13.47 -5.27 28.73
N GLN A 187 -12.20 -4.82 28.69
CA GLN A 187 -11.72 -3.85 27.71
C GLN A 187 -11.86 -4.38 26.28
N LEU A 188 -11.60 -5.69 26.08
CA LEU A 188 -11.76 -6.32 24.77
C LEU A 188 -13.20 -6.24 24.28
N ARG A 189 -14.17 -6.60 25.13
CA ARG A 189 -15.61 -6.57 24.77
C ARG A 189 -16.09 -5.16 24.43
N GLU A 190 -15.60 -4.15 25.15
CA GLU A 190 -15.92 -2.75 24.88
C GLU A 190 -15.34 -2.28 23.55
N MET A 191 -14.04 -2.48 23.35
CA MET A 191 -13.34 -2.04 22.14
C MET A 191 -13.80 -2.79 20.89
N MET A 192 -14.11 -4.09 21.00
CA MET A 192 -14.59 -4.91 19.88
C MET A 192 -15.88 -4.39 19.25
N ARG A 193 -16.82 -3.85 20.06
CA ARG A 193 -18.06 -3.26 19.52
C ARG A 193 -17.75 -2.11 18.55
N HIS A 194 -16.82 -1.26 18.94
CA HIS A 194 -16.40 -0.13 18.11
C HIS A 194 -15.56 -0.57 16.91
N ALA A 195 -14.65 -1.50 17.10
CA ALA A 195 -13.80 -2.05 16.07
C ALA A 195 -14.58 -2.74 14.94
N LEU A 196 -15.58 -3.55 15.30
CA LEU A 196 -16.48 -4.21 14.33
C LEU A 196 -17.34 -3.21 13.56
N PHE A 197 -17.81 -2.15 14.23
CA PHE A 197 -18.58 -1.10 13.58
C PHE A 197 -17.78 -0.32 12.53
N LEU A 198 -16.51 -0.06 12.81
CA LEU A 198 -15.62 0.70 11.91
C LEU A 198 -15.05 -0.15 10.77
N SER A 199 -15.01 -1.47 10.92
CA SER A 199 -14.57 -2.35 9.85
C SER A 199 -15.66 -2.50 8.78
N PRO A 200 -15.40 -2.13 7.51
CA PRO A 200 -16.38 -2.27 6.42
C PRO A 200 -16.85 -3.71 6.20
N VAL A 201 -16.06 -4.68 6.62
CA VAL A 201 -16.33 -6.12 6.48
C VAL A 201 -16.67 -6.78 7.83
N HIS A 202 -16.85 -5.98 8.89
CA HIS A 202 -17.14 -6.45 10.24
C HIS A 202 -16.16 -7.53 10.76
N GLN A 203 -14.87 -7.31 10.49
CA GLN A 203 -13.79 -8.22 10.81
C GLN A 203 -12.69 -7.51 11.58
N VAL A 204 -12.18 -8.15 12.63
CA VAL A 204 -11.11 -7.63 13.48
C VAL A 204 -10.04 -8.69 13.68
N LEU A 205 -8.78 -8.32 13.46
CA LEU A 205 -7.64 -9.15 13.83
C LEU A 205 -7.35 -8.97 15.33
N VAL A 206 -7.29 -10.07 16.06
CA VAL A 206 -6.83 -10.13 17.45
C VAL A 206 -5.40 -10.65 17.41
N GLU A 207 -4.44 -9.85 17.84
CA GLU A 207 -3.01 -10.13 17.69
C GLU A 207 -2.29 -10.01 19.03
N LYS A 208 -1.24 -10.78 19.25
CA LYS A 208 -0.38 -10.66 20.42
C LYS A 208 0.27 -9.28 20.49
N SER A 209 0.13 -8.61 21.62
CA SER A 209 0.78 -7.32 21.84
C SER A 209 2.30 -7.47 21.94
N ILE A 210 3.00 -6.61 21.21
CA ILE A 210 4.46 -6.44 21.28
C ILE A 210 4.83 -5.08 21.88
N LYS A 211 3.94 -4.50 22.68
CA LYS A 211 4.22 -3.25 23.38
C LYS A 211 5.53 -3.33 24.16
N GLY A 212 6.41 -2.37 23.92
CA GLY A 212 7.74 -2.33 24.52
C GLY A 212 8.83 -3.07 23.76
N TYR A 213 8.52 -3.71 22.64
CA TYR A 213 9.53 -4.24 21.72
C TYR A 213 10.18 -3.08 20.97
N LYS A 214 11.42 -3.30 20.53
CA LYS A 214 12.10 -2.37 19.64
C LYS A 214 11.61 -2.60 18.21
N GLU A 215 11.19 -1.55 17.55
CA GLU A 215 10.90 -1.55 16.12
C GLU A 215 12.18 -1.25 15.35
N ILE A 216 12.47 -2.04 14.34
CA ILE A 216 13.64 -1.89 13.48
C ILE A 216 13.15 -2.08 12.04
N GLU A 217 13.43 -1.13 11.20
CA GLU A 217 13.05 -1.14 9.79
C GLU A 217 14.28 -0.99 8.90
N TYR A 218 14.29 -1.68 7.77
CA TYR A 218 15.34 -1.59 6.77
C TYR A 218 14.74 -1.29 5.41
N GLU A 219 15.31 -0.29 4.74
CA GLU A 219 15.00 -0.03 3.33
C GLU A 219 15.83 -0.95 2.45
N VAL A 220 15.15 -1.77 1.64
CA VAL A 220 15.79 -2.76 0.79
C VAL A 220 15.40 -2.54 -0.67
N MET A 221 16.40 -2.50 -1.54
CA MET A 221 16.21 -2.47 -2.99
C MET A 221 16.66 -3.79 -3.62
N ARG A 222 15.91 -4.25 -4.62
CA ARG A 222 16.25 -5.44 -5.40
C ARG A 222 16.15 -5.14 -6.88
N ASP A 223 17.16 -5.53 -7.62
CA ASP A 223 17.19 -5.31 -9.07
C ASP A 223 16.66 -6.54 -9.85
N ARG A 224 16.57 -6.38 -11.17
CA ARG A 224 16.10 -7.44 -12.08
C ARG A 224 17.03 -8.66 -12.12
N ASN A 225 18.30 -8.49 -11.77
CA ASN A 225 19.27 -9.59 -11.75
C ASN A 225 19.33 -10.29 -10.39
N ASP A 226 18.36 -10.00 -9.53
CA ASP A 226 18.25 -10.59 -8.20
C ASP A 226 19.31 -10.09 -7.19
N THR A 227 19.94 -8.95 -7.47
CA THR A 227 20.83 -8.30 -6.55
C THR A 227 20.04 -7.50 -5.53
N ALA A 228 20.08 -7.89 -4.26
CA ALA A 228 19.45 -7.16 -3.18
C ALA A 228 20.50 -6.37 -2.39
N ILE A 229 20.16 -5.11 -2.06
CA ILE A 229 20.97 -4.25 -1.21
C ILE A 229 20.12 -3.66 -0.09
N CYS A 230 20.66 -3.61 1.11
CA CYS A 230 20.09 -2.85 2.22
C CYS A 230 20.64 -1.41 2.14
N ILE A 231 19.75 -0.44 1.98
CA ILE A 231 20.12 0.97 1.83
C ILE A 231 20.44 1.58 3.19
N CYS A 232 19.53 1.46 4.13
CA CYS A 232 19.67 2.03 5.46
C CYS A 232 18.77 1.29 6.46
N CYS A 233 19.05 1.53 7.74
CA CYS A 233 18.16 1.23 8.86
C CYS A 233 17.48 2.52 9.27
N MET A 234 16.15 2.49 9.42
CA MET A 234 15.33 3.60 9.89
C MET A 234 14.82 3.36 11.31
#